data_02c9f67972e0aceb259cb427d6f889a0
#
_entry.id   02c9f67972e0aceb259cb427d6f889a0
#
_cell.length_a   1.000
_cell.length_b   1.000
_cell.length_c   1.000
_cell.angle_alpha   90.00
_cell.angle_beta   90.00
_cell.angle_gamma   90.00
#
_symmetry.space_group_name_H-M   'P 1'
#
loop_
_entity.id
_entity.type
_entity.pdbx_description
1 polymer ?
#
loop_
_entity_poly.entity_id
_entity_poly.type
_entity_poly.pdbx_seq_one_letter_code
_entity_poly.pdbx_strand_id
1 'polypeptide(L)'
;MISGFLHDIQNSGITLVDIGSSGSLDAKWTPIKDLIDLVGFDPNEEECRRQNNLPSQYRSSVFLPYAVHGKDGVETLYKTRSIYCYSLLKPNKQWLDRFAFHDLFDVQEECPISVRAIDQIEELKSYSPDVIKIDVQGLELPILSKAGRYLDSAFYVETETGFTANYEGETTFAELDRFMQANGFLMFDINPDHRISRNNQLKNKPTGREQILWAEAVWLKDYVALDRQGKFDELGVDQIKAKKVLVLCALQRCYDFGFELAEFFARKGLISARELAGLETADGWDLTRAYPADEPVAAPRSGKMAMLADLLGLLPDRLRDAIHRASAR
;
A
#
# COMPACT_ATOMS: atom_id res chain seq x y z
N MET A 1 -1.90 -24.17 -10.53
CA MET A 1 -1.96 -24.49 -9.07
C MET A 1 -2.64 -23.38 -8.28
N ILE A 2 -2.28 -22.12 -8.49
CA ILE A 2 -2.87 -20.96 -7.77
C ILE A 2 -4.39 -20.91 -7.87
N SER A 3 -5.00 -21.29 -9.01
CA SER A 3 -6.46 -21.38 -9.14
C SER A 3 -7.11 -22.31 -8.10
N GLY A 4 -6.43 -23.38 -7.70
CA GLY A 4 -6.90 -24.26 -6.61
C GLY A 4 -6.80 -23.55 -5.24
N PHE A 5 -5.73 -22.81 -5.01
CA PHE A 5 -5.58 -22.05 -3.76
C PHE A 5 -6.61 -20.93 -3.63
N LEU A 6 -6.97 -20.24 -4.73
CA LEU A 6 -8.07 -19.27 -4.73
C LEU A 6 -9.39 -19.89 -4.27
N HIS A 7 -9.68 -21.12 -4.73
CA HIS A 7 -10.87 -21.86 -4.29
C HIS A 7 -10.79 -22.22 -2.79
N ASP A 8 -9.63 -22.70 -2.31
CA ASP A 8 -9.44 -23.11 -0.92
C ASP A 8 -9.58 -21.93 0.07
N ILE A 9 -9.15 -20.72 -0.34
CA ILE A 9 -9.23 -19.52 0.50
C ILE A 9 -10.54 -18.73 0.34
N GLN A 10 -11.46 -19.16 -0.54
CA GLN A 10 -12.68 -18.42 -0.87
C GLN A 10 -13.53 -18.09 0.36
N ASN A 11 -13.65 -19.01 1.32
CA ASN A 11 -14.43 -18.80 2.52
C ASN A 11 -13.72 -17.92 3.56
N SER A 12 -12.39 -17.93 3.61
CA SER A 12 -11.60 -17.16 4.57
C SER A 12 -11.27 -15.75 4.08
N GLY A 13 -11.27 -15.54 2.74
CA GLY A 13 -10.88 -14.28 2.13
C GLY A 13 -9.44 -13.86 2.41
N ILE A 14 -9.07 -12.69 1.92
CA ILE A 14 -7.81 -12.00 2.22
C ILE A 14 -8.17 -10.69 2.90
N THR A 15 -7.76 -10.52 4.14
CA THR A 15 -8.02 -9.28 4.89
C THR A 15 -6.97 -8.23 4.51
N LEU A 16 -7.45 -7.11 3.93
CA LEU A 16 -6.63 -5.96 3.59
C LEU A 16 -7.03 -4.75 4.43
N VAL A 17 -6.08 -4.22 5.19
CA VAL A 17 -6.22 -2.97 5.95
C VAL A 17 -5.58 -1.85 5.15
N ASP A 18 -6.37 -0.82 4.80
CA ASP A 18 -5.95 0.35 4.02
C ASP A 18 -6.08 1.62 4.87
N ILE A 19 -4.96 2.16 5.32
CA ILE A 19 -4.89 3.33 6.19
C ILE A 19 -4.55 4.56 5.34
N GLY A 20 -5.43 5.56 5.33
CA GLY A 20 -5.42 6.65 4.38
C GLY A 20 -6.17 6.27 3.09
N SER A 21 -7.25 5.51 3.24
CA SER A 21 -8.03 4.98 2.12
C SER A 21 -8.82 6.07 1.43
N SER A 22 -8.51 6.35 0.18
CA SER A 22 -9.24 7.33 -0.66
C SER A 22 -10.38 6.72 -1.48
N GLY A 23 -10.87 5.53 -1.10
CA GLY A 23 -12.08 4.89 -1.66
C GLY A 23 -11.87 3.58 -2.38
N SER A 24 -11.00 3.46 -3.37
CA SER A 24 -10.74 2.20 -4.10
C SER A 24 -9.28 1.81 -4.07
N LEU A 25 -9.04 0.51 -3.98
CA LEU A 25 -7.69 -0.06 -4.11
C LEU A 25 -7.17 0.08 -5.55
N ASP A 26 -5.85 0.06 -5.70
CA ASP A 26 -5.18 0.03 -7.00
C ASP A 26 -5.65 -1.12 -7.88
N ALA A 27 -5.59 -0.91 -9.20
CA ALA A 27 -5.99 -1.91 -10.19
C ALA A 27 -5.24 -3.25 -10.06
N LYS A 28 -4.04 -3.26 -9.45
CA LYS A 28 -3.29 -4.51 -9.18
C LYS A 28 -4.06 -5.51 -8.32
N TRP A 29 -5.02 -5.05 -7.48
CA TRP A 29 -5.86 -5.89 -6.63
C TRP A 29 -7.08 -6.48 -7.35
N THR A 30 -7.42 -5.98 -8.56
CA THR A 30 -8.60 -6.41 -9.33
C THR A 30 -8.67 -7.93 -9.53
N PRO A 31 -7.58 -8.67 -9.82
CA PRO A 31 -7.66 -10.12 -10.06
C PRO A 31 -8.17 -10.93 -8.87
N ILE A 32 -8.10 -10.39 -7.66
CA ILE A 32 -8.56 -11.09 -6.43
C ILE A 32 -9.60 -10.29 -5.63
N LYS A 33 -10.20 -9.25 -6.23
CA LYS A 33 -11.15 -8.35 -5.53
C LYS A 33 -12.27 -9.08 -4.80
N ASP A 34 -12.80 -10.16 -5.40
CA ASP A 34 -13.89 -10.96 -4.83
C ASP A 34 -13.44 -11.84 -3.64
N LEU A 35 -12.15 -11.83 -3.32
CA LEU A 35 -11.57 -12.49 -2.13
C LEU A 35 -11.15 -11.49 -1.06
N ILE A 36 -11.21 -10.18 -1.32
CA ILE A 36 -10.73 -9.15 -0.39
C ILE A 36 -11.82 -8.78 0.61
N ASP A 37 -11.48 -8.86 1.89
CA ASP A 37 -12.17 -8.20 2.99
C ASP A 37 -11.43 -6.91 3.30
N LEU A 38 -11.97 -5.78 2.82
CA LEU A 38 -11.35 -4.46 2.94
C LEU A 38 -11.77 -3.77 4.23
N VAL A 39 -10.79 -3.32 5.01
CA VAL A 39 -10.97 -2.41 6.15
C VAL A 39 -10.25 -1.11 5.84
N GLY A 40 -10.99 -0.11 5.40
CA GLY A 40 -10.46 1.21 5.05
C GLY A 40 -10.54 2.20 6.22
N PHE A 41 -9.55 3.07 6.34
CA PHE A 41 -9.54 4.16 7.31
C PHE A 41 -9.36 5.50 6.60
N ASP A 42 -10.27 6.41 6.84
CA ASP A 42 -10.20 7.80 6.40
C ASP A 42 -10.79 8.71 7.48
N PRO A 43 -10.16 9.83 7.84
CA PRO A 43 -10.71 10.74 8.84
C PRO A 43 -12.01 11.45 8.42
N ASN A 44 -12.37 11.41 7.13
CA ASN A 44 -13.59 12.01 6.61
C ASN A 44 -14.81 11.10 6.87
N GLU A 45 -15.56 11.39 7.94
CA GLU A 45 -16.75 10.63 8.31
C GLU A 45 -17.83 10.57 7.22
N GLU A 46 -18.01 11.66 6.48
CA GLU A 46 -19.01 11.74 5.40
C GLU A 46 -18.60 10.80 4.24
N GLU A 47 -17.32 10.78 3.87
CA GLU A 47 -16.79 9.88 2.86
C GLU A 47 -16.89 8.41 3.30
N CYS A 48 -16.50 8.08 4.53
CA CYS A 48 -16.68 6.73 5.07
C CYS A 48 -18.14 6.28 5.03
N ARG A 49 -19.07 7.17 5.43
CA ARG A 49 -20.51 6.88 5.36
C ARG A 49 -20.98 6.68 3.92
N ARG A 50 -20.49 7.51 2.98
CA ARG A 50 -20.79 7.37 1.56
C ARG A 50 -20.31 6.02 1.02
N GLN A 51 -19.07 5.64 1.30
CA GLN A 51 -18.47 4.35 0.87
C GLN A 51 -19.23 3.16 1.45
N ASN A 52 -19.58 3.19 2.73
CA ASN A 52 -20.32 2.10 3.39
C ASN A 52 -21.74 1.93 2.86
N ASN A 53 -22.32 2.97 2.22
CA ASN A 53 -23.65 2.89 1.60
C ASN A 53 -23.61 2.41 0.14
N LEU A 54 -22.45 2.30 -0.48
CA LEU A 54 -22.32 1.76 -1.83
C LEU A 54 -22.23 0.23 -1.80
N PRO A 55 -22.72 -0.46 -2.84
CA PRO A 55 -22.44 -1.89 -2.98
C PRO A 55 -20.95 -2.14 -2.98
N SER A 56 -20.49 -3.08 -2.16
CA SER A 56 -19.07 -3.46 -2.16
C SER A 56 -18.69 -4.09 -3.49
N GLN A 57 -17.59 -3.65 -4.06
CA GLN A 57 -16.93 -4.32 -5.19
C GLN A 57 -15.95 -5.40 -4.75
N TYR A 58 -15.78 -5.58 -3.44
CA TYR A 58 -14.95 -6.59 -2.79
C TYR A 58 -15.84 -7.66 -2.16
N ARG A 59 -15.25 -8.74 -1.64
CA ARG A 59 -15.95 -9.76 -0.87
C ARG A 59 -16.71 -9.11 0.31
N SER A 60 -16.06 -8.22 1.02
CA SER A 60 -16.66 -7.28 1.96
C SER A 60 -15.86 -6.00 2.05
N SER A 61 -16.49 -4.91 2.48
CA SER A 61 -15.78 -3.66 2.76
C SER A 61 -16.42 -2.93 3.93
N VAL A 62 -15.59 -2.34 4.77
CA VAL A 62 -15.98 -1.42 5.83
C VAL A 62 -15.00 -0.25 5.87
N PHE A 63 -15.51 0.97 5.94
CA PHE A 63 -14.73 2.20 6.06
C PHE A 63 -15.00 2.82 7.43
N LEU A 64 -13.93 3.06 8.18
CA LEU A 64 -13.96 3.53 9.57
C LEU A 64 -13.44 4.97 9.64
N PRO A 65 -14.16 5.89 10.29
CA PRO A 65 -13.83 7.31 10.30
C PRO A 65 -12.79 7.66 11.37
N TYR A 66 -11.61 7.08 11.25
CA TYR A 66 -10.49 7.34 12.16
C TYR A 66 -9.30 7.95 11.43
N ALA A 67 -8.76 9.03 11.98
CA ALA A 67 -7.39 9.45 11.71
C ALA A 67 -6.46 8.53 12.51
N VAL A 68 -5.88 7.52 11.85
CA VAL A 68 -5.01 6.54 12.50
C VAL A 68 -3.65 7.18 12.80
N HIS A 69 -3.12 6.91 13.99
CA HIS A 69 -1.84 7.45 14.47
C HIS A 69 -1.09 6.41 15.32
N GLY A 70 0.12 6.72 15.77
CA GLY A 70 0.87 5.95 16.79
C GLY A 70 0.43 6.23 18.23
N LYS A 71 -0.57 7.08 18.48
CA LYS A 71 -1.10 7.46 19.81
C LYS A 71 -2.54 7.91 19.73
N ASP A 72 -3.26 7.88 20.84
CA ASP A 72 -4.54 8.57 20.99
C ASP A 72 -4.33 10.07 21.30
N GLY A 73 -5.30 10.90 20.88
CA GLY A 73 -5.27 12.31 21.21
C GLY A 73 -5.97 13.21 20.21
N VAL A 74 -5.53 14.46 20.15
CA VAL A 74 -5.94 15.47 19.17
C VAL A 74 -4.67 16.01 18.53
N GLU A 75 -4.64 16.03 17.22
CA GLU A 75 -3.55 16.55 16.39
C GLU A 75 -4.07 17.63 15.44
N THR A 76 -3.18 18.34 14.79
CA THR A 76 -3.52 19.30 13.75
C THR A 76 -3.48 18.61 12.39
N LEU A 77 -4.59 18.63 11.66
CA LEU A 77 -4.62 18.28 10.24
C LEU A 77 -4.28 19.53 9.41
N TYR A 78 -3.20 19.44 8.65
CA TYR A 78 -2.79 20.46 7.68
C TYR A 78 -3.45 20.17 6.33
N LYS A 79 -4.49 20.93 6.00
CA LYS A 79 -5.16 20.88 4.70
C LYS A 79 -4.42 21.77 3.73
N THR A 80 -3.74 21.17 2.79
CA THR A 80 -2.96 21.88 1.77
C THR A 80 -3.80 22.19 0.53
N ARG A 81 -3.22 22.81 -0.48
CA ARG A 81 -3.93 23.08 -1.74
C ARG A 81 -4.35 21.79 -2.45
N SER A 82 -3.53 20.75 -2.41
CA SER A 82 -3.89 19.42 -2.91
C SER A 82 -4.38 18.54 -1.77
N ILE A 83 -5.53 17.89 -1.96
CA ILE A 83 -6.09 16.94 -0.98
C ILE A 83 -5.16 15.73 -0.75
N TYR A 84 -4.35 15.37 -1.75
CA TYR A 84 -3.37 14.27 -1.69
C TYR A 84 -2.13 14.60 -0.85
N CYS A 85 -1.99 15.85 -0.42
CA CYS A 85 -0.89 16.30 0.43
C CYS A 85 -1.36 16.66 1.85
N TYR A 86 -2.62 16.29 2.21
CA TYR A 86 -3.11 16.47 3.58
C TYR A 86 -2.31 15.56 4.52
N SER A 87 -1.87 16.11 5.64
CA SER A 87 -1.09 15.37 6.62
C SER A 87 -1.36 15.88 8.03
N LEU A 88 -1.11 15.03 9.02
CA LEU A 88 -0.99 15.43 10.42
C LEU A 88 0.40 16.04 10.73
N LEU A 89 1.31 16.03 9.77
CA LEU A 89 2.60 16.70 9.84
C LEU A 89 2.59 17.95 8.97
N LYS A 90 3.26 18.99 9.44
CA LYS A 90 3.39 20.24 8.69
C LYS A 90 4.29 20.06 7.47
N PRO A 91 3.91 20.53 6.26
CA PRO A 91 4.77 20.48 5.10
C PRO A 91 6.11 21.19 5.33
N ASN A 92 7.20 20.54 5.00
CA ASN A 92 8.57 21.09 5.08
C ASN A 92 8.80 22.06 3.91
N LYS A 93 8.26 23.27 4.01
CA LYS A 93 8.31 24.27 2.94
C LYS A 93 9.74 24.65 2.58
N GLN A 94 10.69 24.67 3.53
CA GLN A 94 12.08 24.96 3.22
C GLN A 94 12.67 23.96 2.21
N TRP A 95 12.24 22.72 2.26
CA TRP A 95 12.62 21.66 1.32
C TRP A 95 11.77 21.70 0.05
N LEU A 96 10.46 21.72 0.19
CA LEU A 96 9.49 21.59 -0.90
C LEU A 96 9.50 22.75 -1.88
N ASP A 97 9.77 24.00 -1.44
CA ASP A 97 9.84 25.19 -2.30
C ASP A 97 10.94 25.11 -3.37
N ARG A 98 11.86 24.15 -3.22
CA ARG A 98 12.89 23.87 -4.22
C ARG A 98 12.39 23.10 -5.44
N PHE A 99 11.12 22.61 -5.42
CA PHE A 99 10.55 21.72 -6.44
C PHE A 99 9.38 22.37 -7.17
N ALA A 100 9.11 21.85 -8.38
CA ALA A 100 8.16 22.44 -9.33
C ALA A 100 6.69 22.43 -8.83
N PHE A 101 6.35 21.51 -7.95
CA PHE A 101 4.99 21.30 -7.42
C PHE A 101 4.78 21.91 -6.02
N HIS A 102 5.72 22.70 -5.53
CA HIS A 102 5.78 23.19 -4.14
C HIS A 102 4.48 23.83 -3.64
N ASP A 103 3.73 24.44 -4.52
CA ASP A 103 2.48 25.14 -4.21
C ASP A 103 1.32 24.19 -3.87
N LEU A 104 1.39 22.90 -4.25
CA LEU A 104 0.43 21.89 -3.82
C LEU A 104 0.44 21.66 -2.30
N PHE A 105 1.59 21.91 -1.67
CA PHE A 105 1.82 21.79 -0.24
C PHE A 105 1.55 23.09 0.55
N ASP A 106 1.00 24.13 -0.10
CA ASP A 106 0.62 25.36 0.60
C ASP A 106 -0.58 25.09 1.50
N VAL A 107 -0.37 25.24 2.83
CA VAL A 107 -1.42 25.03 3.82
C VAL A 107 -2.51 26.09 3.64
N GLN A 108 -3.75 25.63 3.44
CA GLN A 108 -4.94 26.46 3.29
C GLN A 108 -5.73 26.55 4.58
N GLU A 109 -5.71 25.48 5.39
CA GLU A 109 -6.44 25.39 6.64
C GLU A 109 -5.69 24.47 7.61
N GLU A 110 -5.73 24.82 8.89
CA GLU A 110 -5.29 23.99 10.01
C GLU A 110 -6.51 23.69 10.89
N CYS A 111 -6.82 22.43 11.10
CA CYS A 111 -7.95 22.04 11.92
C CYS A 111 -7.59 20.93 12.90
N PRO A 112 -8.11 21.01 14.14
CA PRO A 112 -7.91 19.93 15.10
C PRO A 112 -8.70 18.69 14.68
N ILE A 113 -8.07 17.52 14.83
CA ILE A 113 -8.70 16.23 14.55
C ILE A 113 -8.36 15.23 15.64
N SER A 114 -9.35 14.42 16.03
CA SER A 114 -9.12 13.32 16.96
C SER A 114 -8.37 12.19 16.26
N VAL A 115 -7.28 11.72 16.87
CA VAL A 115 -6.48 10.61 16.35
C VAL A 115 -6.58 9.39 17.27
N ARG A 116 -6.42 8.21 16.68
CA ARG A 116 -6.46 6.93 17.37
C ARG A 116 -5.22 6.10 17.10
N ALA A 117 -4.66 5.52 18.13
CA ALA A 117 -3.65 4.49 17.97
C ALA A 117 -4.26 3.24 17.35
N ILE A 118 -3.56 2.64 16.37
CA ILE A 118 -4.10 1.49 15.62
C ILE A 118 -4.46 0.32 16.54
N ASP A 119 -3.71 0.09 17.61
CA ASP A 119 -3.94 -0.98 18.60
C ASP A 119 -5.11 -0.68 19.54
N GLN A 120 -5.64 0.55 19.56
CA GLN A 120 -6.78 0.97 20.36
C GLN A 120 -8.11 1.00 19.61
N ILE A 121 -8.10 0.70 18.30
CA ILE A 121 -9.32 0.65 17.48
C ILE A 121 -10.03 -0.67 17.71
N GLU A 122 -11.20 -0.62 18.40
CA GLU A 122 -11.94 -1.83 18.80
C GLU A 122 -12.40 -2.65 17.59
N GLU A 123 -12.90 -1.98 16.55
CA GLU A 123 -13.41 -2.62 15.34
C GLU A 123 -12.31 -3.43 14.63
N LEU A 124 -11.06 -2.98 14.71
CA LEU A 124 -9.92 -3.67 14.09
C LEU A 124 -9.47 -4.89 14.87
N LYS A 125 -9.83 -5.01 16.16
CA LYS A 125 -9.39 -6.12 17.02
C LYS A 125 -9.87 -7.50 16.55
N SER A 126 -10.96 -7.57 15.81
CA SER A 126 -11.49 -8.83 15.25
C SER A 126 -10.77 -9.28 13.97
N TYR A 127 -9.92 -8.43 13.38
CA TYR A 127 -9.24 -8.73 12.14
C TYR A 127 -7.79 -9.18 12.35
N SER A 128 -7.33 -10.07 11.47
CA SER A 128 -5.94 -10.50 11.33
C SER A 128 -5.51 -10.22 9.89
N PRO A 129 -4.92 -9.04 9.61
CA PRO A 129 -4.59 -8.64 8.26
C PRO A 129 -3.63 -9.60 7.56
N ASP A 130 -3.89 -9.90 6.30
CA ASP A 130 -2.94 -10.52 5.38
C ASP A 130 -2.09 -9.46 4.67
N VAL A 131 -2.70 -8.27 4.49
CA VAL A 131 -2.14 -7.11 3.80
C VAL A 131 -2.38 -5.85 4.63
N ILE A 132 -1.36 -5.01 4.75
CA ILE A 132 -1.45 -3.66 5.32
C ILE A 132 -0.94 -2.67 4.26
N LYS A 133 -1.80 -1.71 3.88
CA LYS A 133 -1.41 -0.56 3.06
C LYS A 133 -1.53 0.70 3.91
N ILE A 134 -0.52 1.57 3.85
CA ILE A 134 -0.50 2.84 4.58
C ILE A 134 -0.04 3.96 3.66
N ASP A 135 -0.86 4.98 3.55
CA ASP A 135 -0.55 6.22 2.84
C ASP A 135 -1.14 7.39 3.64
N VAL A 136 -0.40 7.87 4.61
CA VAL A 136 -0.84 8.93 5.57
C VAL A 136 0.10 10.12 5.58
N GLN A 137 0.94 10.21 4.58
CA GLN A 137 1.80 11.36 4.33
C GLN A 137 2.74 11.67 5.50
N GLY A 138 3.57 10.65 5.89
CA GLY A 138 4.72 10.80 6.78
C GLY A 138 4.61 10.17 8.17
N LEU A 139 3.48 9.52 8.51
CA LEU A 139 3.26 8.88 9.83
C LEU A 139 3.27 7.35 9.80
N GLU A 140 3.78 6.74 8.74
CA GLU A 140 3.77 5.29 8.49
C GLU A 140 4.46 4.53 9.63
N LEU A 141 5.69 4.93 10.01
CA LEU A 141 6.44 4.27 11.09
C LEU A 141 5.80 4.46 12.47
N PRO A 142 5.36 5.67 12.89
CA PRO A 142 4.58 5.83 14.13
C PRO A 142 3.39 4.88 14.23
N ILE A 143 2.63 4.68 13.15
CA ILE A 143 1.48 3.76 13.10
C ILE A 143 1.95 2.32 13.19
N LEU A 144 2.88 1.90 12.33
CA LEU A 144 3.40 0.53 12.30
C LEU A 144 4.06 0.12 13.63
N SER A 145 4.68 1.06 14.36
CA SER A 145 5.26 0.79 15.66
C SER A 145 4.25 0.36 16.73
N LYS A 146 2.95 0.64 16.50
CA LYS A 146 1.82 0.22 17.33
C LYS A 146 1.02 -0.94 16.74
N ALA A 147 1.40 -1.37 15.54
CA ALA A 147 0.67 -2.42 14.80
C ALA A 147 1.14 -3.85 15.12
N GLY A 148 1.90 -4.10 16.20
CA GLY A 148 2.62 -5.35 16.48
C GLY A 148 1.87 -6.62 16.07
N ARG A 149 0.72 -6.93 16.70
CA ARG A 149 -0.07 -8.12 16.38
C ARG A 149 -0.58 -8.16 14.93
N TYR A 150 -0.82 -6.99 14.32
CA TYR A 150 -1.25 -6.90 12.92
C TYR A 150 -0.08 -7.15 11.98
N LEU A 151 1.12 -6.68 12.35
CA LEU A 151 2.34 -7.04 11.64
C LEU A 151 2.64 -8.53 11.75
N ASP A 152 2.41 -9.16 12.92
CA ASP A 152 2.63 -10.60 13.08
C ASP A 152 1.76 -11.40 12.11
N SER A 153 0.51 -10.99 11.88
CA SER A 153 -0.38 -11.66 10.94
C SER A 153 -0.14 -11.29 9.48
N ALA A 154 0.34 -10.07 9.17
CA ALA A 154 0.52 -9.60 7.80
C ALA A 154 1.69 -10.32 7.09
N PHE A 155 1.47 -10.65 5.83
CA PHE A 155 2.53 -11.08 4.91
C PHE A 155 3.06 -9.94 4.06
N TYR A 156 2.17 -9.03 3.65
CA TYR A 156 2.45 -7.95 2.70
C TYR A 156 2.20 -6.60 3.37
N VAL A 157 3.18 -5.72 3.33
CA VAL A 157 3.05 -4.33 3.80
C VAL A 157 3.49 -3.41 2.68
N GLU A 158 2.67 -2.42 2.37
CA GLU A 158 2.92 -1.39 1.36
C GLU A 158 2.77 -0.02 1.99
N THR A 159 3.75 0.85 1.76
CA THR A 159 3.66 2.25 2.20
C THR A 159 4.18 3.20 1.15
N GLU A 160 3.62 4.42 1.13
CA GLU A 160 4.35 5.55 0.58
C GLU A 160 5.43 5.98 1.58
N THR A 161 6.64 6.32 1.14
CA THR A 161 7.74 6.73 2.02
C THR A 161 8.68 7.71 1.36
N GLY A 162 9.07 8.75 2.08
CA GLY A 162 10.02 9.76 1.62
C GLY A 162 11.49 9.32 1.77
N PHE A 163 12.34 9.73 0.83
CA PHE A 163 13.81 9.59 0.98
C PHE A 163 14.43 10.76 1.73
N THR A 164 13.72 11.87 1.78
CA THR A 164 14.03 13.07 2.55
C THR A 164 12.70 13.59 3.10
N ALA A 165 12.71 14.10 4.31
CA ALA A 165 11.48 14.56 4.98
C ALA A 165 10.77 15.67 4.18
N ASN A 166 9.64 15.33 3.54
CA ASN A 166 8.73 16.26 2.85
C ASN A 166 7.83 16.98 3.86
N TYR A 167 7.63 16.38 5.01
CA TYR A 167 6.93 16.96 6.16
C TYR A 167 7.88 17.07 7.36
N GLU A 168 7.62 18.02 8.25
CA GLU A 168 8.41 18.22 9.46
C GLU A 168 8.21 17.03 10.41
N GLY A 169 9.28 16.29 10.70
CA GLY A 169 9.23 15.09 11.53
C GLY A 169 8.79 13.81 10.82
N GLU A 170 8.64 13.83 9.49
CA GLU A 170 8.41 12.65 8.69
C GLU A 170 9.50 11.59 8.89
N THR A 171 9.08 10.34 8.98
CA THR A 171 9.99 9.20 9.03
C THR A 171 10.41 8.82 7.62
N THR A 172 11.72 8.73 7.39
CA THR A 172 12.25 8.39 6.05
C THR A 172 12.30 6.89 5.79
N PHE A 173 12.42 6.52 4.50
CA PHE A 173 12.57 5.14 4.05
C PHE A 173 13.61 4.34 4.88
N ALA A 174 14.79 4.94 5.17
CA ALA A 174 15.84 4.23 5.86
C ALA A 174 15.47 3.83 7.31
N GLU A 175 14.66 4.64 7.97
CA GLU A 175 14.16 4.36 9.33
C GLU A 175 13.06 3.30 9.27
N LEU A 176 12.16 3.44 8.31
CA LEU A 176 11.06 2.51 8.10
C LEU A 176 11.57 1.12 7.69
N ASP A 177 12.51 1.03 6.75
CA ASP A 177 13.10 -0.24 6.31
C ASP A 177 13.81 -0.97 7.47
N ARG A 178 14.56 -0.24 8.28
CA ARG A 178 15.19 -0.83 9.48
C ARG A 178 14.16 -1.40 10.46
N PHE A 179 13.05 -0.70 10.65
CA PHE A 179 11.95 -1.17 11.49
C PHE A 179 11.30 -2.43 10.89
N MET A 180 11.03 -2.44 9.60
CA MET A 180 10.42 -3.59 8.92
C MET A 180 11.31 -4.84 8.98
N GLN A 181 12.61 -4.70 8.76
CA GLN A 181 13.59 -5.78 8.91
C GLN A 181 13.61 -6.35 10.33
N ALA A 182 13.56 -5.48 11.36
CA ALA A 182 13.51 -5.91 12.76
C ALA A 182 12.23 -6.71 13.10
N ASN A 183 11.15 -6.54 12.32
CA ASN A 183 9.88 -7.24 12.45
C ASN A 183 9.73 -8.41 11.45
N GLY A 184 10.85 -8.88 10.85
CA GLY A 184 10.87 -10.07 10.01
C GLY A 184 10.38 -9.87 8.58
N PHE A 185 10.38 -8.65 8.10
CA PHE A 185 10.09 -8.32 6.71
C PHE A 185 11.38 -8.01 5.94
N LEU A 186 11.36 -8.28 4.64
CA LEU A 186 12.38 -7.82 3.73
C LEU A 186 11.74 -6.85 2.70
N MET A 187 12.47 -5.82 2.33
CA MET A 187 12.08 -4.93 1.25
C MET A 187 12.12 -5.72 -0.05
N PHE A 188 10.98 -5.78 -0.73
CA PHE A 188 10.83 -6.62 -1.92
C PHE A 188 10.82 -5.79 -3.20
N ASP A 189 10.06 -4.70 -3.21
CA ASP A 189 9.95 -3.85 -4.40
C ASP A 189 9.78 -2.39 -4.01
N ILE A 190 10.14 -1.51 -4.94
CA ILE A 190 10.02 -0.08 -4.79
C ILE A 190 9.63 0.56 -6.13
N ASN A 191 8.52 1.30 -6.13
CA ASN A 191 8.11 2.09 -7.29
C ASN A 191 8.67 3.51 -7.19
N PRO A 192 9.74 3.86 -7.94
CA PRO A 192 10.43 5.14 -7.85
C PRO A 192 9.87 6.20 -8.81
N ASP A 193 8.62 6.12 -9.21
CA ASP A 193 8.06 6.98 -10.26
C ASP A 193 7.81 8.42 -9.84
N HIS A 194 7.92 8.72 -8.54
CA HIS A 194 7.74 10.06 -7.98
C HIS A 194 9.01 10.91 -8.11
N ARG A 195 9.36 11.19 -9.37
CA ARG A 195 10.51 12.03 -9.74
C ARG A 195 10.04 13.43 -10.12
N ILE A 196 10.66 14.41 -9.52
CA ILE A 196 10.19 15.80 -9.60
C ILE A 196 11.32 16.73 -9.98
N SER A 197 11.04 17.63 -10.94
CA SER A 197 11.95 18.67 -11.34
C SER A 197 12.10 19.77 -10.30
N ARG A 198 13.27 20.41 -10.29
CA ARG A 198 13.53 21.57 -9.45
C ARG A 198 12.74 22.79 -9.92
N ASN A 199 12.40 23.68 -8.99
CA ASN A 199 11.75 24.96 -9.26
C ASN A 199 12.77 26.00 -9.75
N ASN A 200 13.20 25.87 -11.01
CA ASN A 200 14.17 26.76 -11.65
C ASN A 200 13.86 26.90 -13.16
N GLN A 201 14.74 27.50 -13.93
CA GLN A 201 14.58 27.74 -15.37
C GLN A 201 14.46 26.46 -16.21
N LEU A 202 14.86 25.29 -15.68
CA LEU A 202 14.75 23.98 -16.32
C LEU A 202 13.45 23.24 -15.90
N LYS A 203 12.59 23.86 -15.09
CA LYS A 203 11.32 23.32 -14.66
C LYS A 203 10.53 22.76 -15.84
N ASN A 204 10.09 21.51 -15.72
CA ASN A 204 9.26 20.81 -16.72
C ASN A 204 9.91 20.67 -18.11
N LYS A 205 11.24 20.79 -18.22
CA LYS A 205 11.98 20.52 -19.46
C LYS A 205 12.60 19.11 -19.38
N PRO A 206 12.63 18.34 -20.47
CA PRO A 206 13.23 17.01 -20.50
C PRO A 206 14.76 17.12 -20.52
N THR A 207 15.37 17.50 -19.40
CA THR A 207 16.83 17.80 -19.30
C THR A 207 17.66 16.70 -18.65
N GLY A 208 17.07 15.55 -18.34
CA GLY A 208 17.76 14.43 -17.71
C GLY A 208 16.96 13.80 -16.56
N ARG A 209 17.68 13.24 -15.59
CA ARG A 209 17.04 12.60 -14.43
C ARG A 209 16.58 13.63 -13.42
N GLU A 210 15.30 13.54 -13.04
CA GLU A 210 14.74 14.27 -11.92
C GLU A 210 15.01 13.54 -10.60
N GLN A 211 14.93 14.26 -9.49
CA GLN A 211 15.14 13.68 -8.17
C GLN A 211 13.92 12.87 -7.75
N ILE A 212 14.15 11.66 -7.26
CA ILE A 212 13.13 10.90 -6.53
C ILE A 212 12.96 11.51 -5.14
N LEU A 213 11.72 11.79 -4.75
CA LEU A 213 11.40 12.38 -3.45
C LEU A 213 10.77 11.36 -2.50
N TRP A 214 9.85 10.54 -3.01
CA TRP A 214 9.21 9.45 -2.29
C TRP A 214 8.97 8.29 -3.25
N ALA A 215 8.58 7.17 -2.71
CA ALA A 215 8.25 5.96 -3.45
C ALA A 215 7.18 5.15 -2.73
N GLU A 216 6.45 4.36 -3.49
CA GLU A 216 5.69 3.25 -2.95
C GLU A 216 6.66 2.08 -2.72
N ALA A 217 6.79 1.63 -1.50
CA ALA A 217 7.67 0.54 -1.12
C ALA A 217 6.88 -0.64 -0.57
N VAL A 218 7.31 -1.85 -0.92
CA VAL A 218 6.67 -3.11 -0.56
C VAL A 218 7.63 -3.95 0.26
N TRP A 219 7.16 -4.43 1.39
CA TRP A 219 7.85 -5.40 2.22
C TRP A 219 7.05 -6.69 2.31
N LEU A 220 7.74 -7.81 2.20
CA LEU A 220 7.17 -9.15 2.36
C LEU A 220 7.78 -9.83 3.60
N LYS A 221 6.95 -10.58 4.34
CA LYS A 221 7.44 -11.31 5.52
C LYS A 221 8.30 -12.50 5.10
N ASP A 222 9.52 -12.55 5.64
CA ASP A 222 10.48 -13.64 5.38
C ASP A 222 10.30 -14.79 6.39
N TYR A 223 9.35 -15.66 6.09
CA TYR A 223 9.10 -16.83 6.94
C TYR A 223 10.28 -17.78 7.03
N VAL A 224 11.11 -17.86 5.98
CA VAL A 224 12.30 -18.72 5.98
C VAL A 224 13.36 -18.20 6.97
N ALA A 225 13.59 -16.87 6.96
CA ALA A 225 14.51 -16.26 7.93
C ALA A 225 13.96 -16.33 9.36
N LEU A 226 12.65 -16.14 9.55
CA LEU A 226 12.00 -16.25 10.85
C LEU A 226 12.05 -17.67 11.42
N ASP A 227 11.94 -18.70 10.58
CA ASP A 227 12.12 -20.10 10.99
C ASP A 227 13.55 -20.39 11.48
N ARG A 228 14.56 -19.89 10.77
CA ARG A 228 15.96 -19.99 11.19
C ARG A 228 16.23 -19.31 12.54
N GLN A 229 15.41 -18.32 12.90
CA GLN A 229 15.46 -17.63 14.19
C GLN A 229 14.59 -18.30 15.27
N GLY A 230 13.88 -19.38 14.95
CA GLY A 230 12.96 -20.08 15.85
C GLY A 230 11.63 -19.32 16.11
N LYS A 231 11.28 -18.34 15.27
CA LYS A 231 10.11 -17.46 15.47
C LYS A 231 8.89 -17.84 14.61
N PHE A 232 9.07 -18.70 13.60
CA PHE A 232 7.99 -19.00 12.65
C PHE A 232 6.78 -19.65 13.33
N ASP A 233 6.99 -20.60 14.23
CA ASP A 233 5.91 -21.36 14.86
C ASP A 233 5.04 -20.50 15.78
N GLU A 234 5.59 -19.38 16.31
CA GLU A 234 4.86 -18.39 17.12
C GLU A 234 3.83 -17.60 16.32
N LEU A 235 4.02 -17.51 14.98
CA LEU A 235 3.11 -16.78 14.09
C LEU A 235 1.81 -17.55 13.79
N GLY A 236 1.72 -18.83 14.13
CA GLY A 236 0.53 -19.64 13.94
C GLY A 236 0.08 -19.78 12.48
N VAL A 237 1.05 -19.83 11.54
CA VAL A 237 0.76 -19.97 10.12
C VAL A 237 0.18 -21.35 9.85
N ASP A 238 -1.07 -21.41 9.42
CA ASP A 238 -1.78 -22.63 9.02
C ASP A 238 -1.76 -22.83 7.49
N GLN A 239 -2.40 -23.91 7.03
CA GLN A 239 -2.49 -24.22 5.60
C GLN A 239 -3.21 -23.14 4.79
N ILE A 240 -4.26 -22.53 5.37
CA ILE A 240 -5.01 -21.47 4.70
C ILE A 240 -4.15 -20.22 4.57
N LYS A 241 -3.46 -19.85 5.63
CA LYS A 241 -2.51 -18.70 5.59
C LYS A 241 -1.39 -18.93 4.58
N ALA A 242 -0.80 -20.12 4.53
CA ALA A 242 0.22 -20.47 3.55
C ALA A 242 -0.29 -20.30 2.10
N LYS A 243 -1.52 -20.73 1.80
CA LYS A 243 -2.14 -20.57 0.49
C LYS A 243 -2.43 -19.09 0.15
N LYS A 244 -2.90 -18.30 1.12
CA LYS A 244 -3.05 -16.84 0.94
C LYS A 244 -1.73 -16.18 0.56
N VAL A 245 -0.65 -16.53 1.25
CA VAL A 245 0.70 -16.03 0.96
C VAL A 245 1.11 -16.33 -0.47
N LEU A 246 0.93 -17.57 -0.93
CA LEU A 246 1.27 -17.98 -2.30
C LEU A 246 0.39 -17.28 -3.35
N VAL A 247 -0.89 -17.04 -3.05
CA VAL A 247 -1.78 -16.23 -3.91
C VAL A 247 -1.29 -14.78 -3.99
N LEU A 248 -0.86 -14.18 -2.87
CA LEU A 248 -0.29 -12.84 -2.86
C LEU A 248 1.03 -12.77 -3.64
N CYS A 249 1.89 -13.79 -3.53
CA CYS A 249 3.09 -13.90 -4.36
C CYS A 249 2.74 -13.97 -5.86
N ALA A 250 1.71 -14.73 -6.22
CA ALA A 250 1.25 -14.81 -7.61
C ALA A 250 0.71 -13.46 -8.11
N LEU A 251 -0.07 -12.75 -7.29
CA LEU A 251 -0.61 -11.43 -7.62
C LEU A 251 0.50 -10.39 -7.86
N GLN A 252 1.51 -10.40 -7.01
CA GLN A 252 2.65 -9.48 -7.10
C GLN A 252 3.75 -9.96 -8.05
N ARG A 253 3.54 -11.12 -8.69
CA ARG A 253 4.48 -11.74 -9.66
C ARG A 253 5.88 -12.05 -9.09
N CYS A 254 5.99 -12.20 -7.78
CA CYS A 254 7.22 -12.59 -7.08
C CYS A 254 7.35 -14.13 -7.02
N TYR A 255 7.44 -14.77 -8.20
CA TYR A 255 7.31 -16.23 -8.34
C TYR A 255 8.47 -17.00 -7.74
N ASP A 256 9.69 -16.50 -7.85
CA ASP A 256 10.90 -17.11 -7.30
C ASP A 256 10.88 -17.13 -5.76
N PHE A 257 10.58 -16.00 -5.15
CA PHE A 257 10.38 -15.90 -3.69
C PHE A 257 9.17 -16.72 -3.23
N GLY A 258 8.07 -16.66 -3.99
CA GLY A 258 6.90 -17.49 -3.73
C GLY A 258 7.21 -18.99 -3.80
N PHE A 259 8.07 -19.43 -4.71
CA PHE A 259 8.48 -20.82 -4.81
C PHE A 259 9.37 -21.25 -3.63
N GLU A 260 10.31 -20.42 -3.20
CA GLU A 260 11.08 -20.64 -1.96
C GLU A 260 10.17 -20.82 -0.75
N LEU A 261 9.12 -19.98 -0.62
CA LEU A 261 8.13 -20.13 0.43
C LEU A 261 7.30 -21.40 0.27
N ALA A 262 6.94 -21.80 -0.96
CA ALA A 262 6.20 -23.05 -1.22
C ALA A 262 7.01 -24.27 -0.81
N GLU A 263 8.32 -24.33 -1.13
CA GLU A 263 9.22 -25.38 -0.65
C GLU A 263 9.29 -25.40 0.89
N PHE A 264 9.37 -24.23 1.50
CA PHE A 264 9.36 -24.10 2.96
C PHE A 264 8.04 -24.61 3.56
N PHE A 265 6.91 -24.19 3.03
CA PHE A 265 5.58 -24.61 3.50
C PHE A 265 5.36 -26.13 3.29
N ALA A 266 5.86 -26.70 2.19
CA ALA A 266 5.83 -28.16 1.99
C ALA A 266 6.65 -28.92 3.04
N ARG A 267 7.85 -28.43 3.39
CA ARG A 267 8.66 -29.01 4.48
C ARG A 267 7.97 -28.93 5.84
N LYS A 268 7.19 -27.87 6.08
CA LYS A 268 6.39 -27.69 7.30
C LYS A 268 5.05 -28.46 7.27
N GLY A 269 4.69 -29.12 6.16
CA GLY A 269 3.42 -29.83 6.00
C GLY A 269 2.20 -28.94 5.82
N LEU A 270 2.41 -27.66 5.46
CA LEU A 270 1.35 -26.65 5.25
C LEU A 270 0.77 -26.72 3.83
N ILE A 271 1.53 -27.22 2.86
CA ILE A 271 1.05 -27.62 1.54
C ILE A 271 1.56 -29.03 1.20
N SER A 272 0.86 -29.71 0.29
CA SER A 272 1.21 -31.06 -0.14
C SER A 272 2.33 -31.04 -1.21
N ALA A 273 3.04 -32.18 -1.38
CA ALA A 273 4.01 -32.36 -2.45
C ALA A 273 3.39 -32.17 -3.86
N ARG A 274 2.09 -32.51 -4.03
CA ARG A 274 1.38 -32.29 -5.29
C ARG A 274 1.15 -30.79 -5.56
N GLU A 275 0.82 -30.01 -4.55
CA GLU A 275 0.64 -28.57 -4.65
C GLU A 275 1.98 -27.89 -4.97
N LEU A 276 3.07 -28.29 -4.32
CA LEU A 276 4.40 -27.80 -4.62
C LEU A 276 4.79 -28.08 -6.09
N ALA A 277 4.67 -29.34 -6.54
CA ALA A 277 4.99 -29.72 -7.92
C ALA A 277 4.18 -28.91 -8.95
N GLY A 278 2.97 -28.52 -8.62
CA GLY A 278 2.14 -27.67 -9.48
C GLY A 278 2.61 -26.21 -9.60
N LEU A 279 3.54 -25.77 -8.77
CA LEU A 279 4.15 -24.42 -8.77
C LEU A 279 5.52 -24.37 -9.45
N GLU A 280 6.08 -25.51 -9.91
CA GLU A 280 7.40 -25.58 -10.55
C GLU A 280 7.46 -24.87 -11.91
N THR A 281 6.30 -24.54 -12.49
CA THR A 281 6.19 -23.85 -13.78
C THR A 281 5.48 -22.52 -13.67
N ALA A 282 5.77 -21.59 -14.58
CA ALA A 282 5.10 -20.29 -14.64
C ALA A 282 3.55 -20.44 -14.74
N ASP A 283 3.06 -21.47 -15.43
CA ASP A 283 1.64 -21.80 -15.53
C ASP A 283 0.98 -22.08 -14.18
N GLY A 284 1.75 -22.56 -13.20
CA GLY A 284 1.29 -22.82 -11.84
C GLY A 284 0.90 -21.55 -11.09
N TRP A 285 1.50 -20.41 -11.48
CA TRP A 285 1.32 -19.08 -10.86
C TRP A 285 0.31 -18.20 -11.61
N ASP A 286 -0.27 -18.69 -12.70
CA ASP A 286 -1.19 -17.91 -13.54
C ASP A 286 -2.55 -17.69 -12.86
N LEU A 287 -2.81 -16.46 -12.43
CA LEU A 287 -4.08 -16.00 -11.87
C LEU A 287 -5.16 -15.80 -12.95
N THR A 288 -4.78 -15.54 -14.22
CA THR A 288 -5.75 -15.21 -15.28
C THR A 288 -6.60 -16.40 -15.66
N ARG A 289 -6.14 -17.62 -15.41
CA ARG A 289 -6.91 -18.85 -15.62
C ARG A 289 -8.11 -19.00 -14.68
N ALA A 290 -8.05 -18.38 -13.50
CA ALA A 290 -9.13 -18.41 -12.52
C ALA A 290 -10.11 -17.25 -12.73
N TYR A 291 -9.59 -16.12 -13.16
CA TYR A 291 -10.33 -14.89 -13.45
C TYR A 291 -9.90 -14.37 -14.83
N PRO A 292 -10.51 -14.86 -15.93
CA PRO A 292 -10.25 -14.28 -17.24
C PRO A 292 -10.60 -12.79 -17.18
N ALA A 293 -9.62 -11.94 -17.40
CA ALA A 293 -9.85 -10.50 -17.41
C ALA A 293 -10.77 -10.16 -18.56
N ASP A 294 -11.89 -9.50 -18.30
CA ASP A 294 -12.78 -8.97 -19.32
C ASP A 294 -12.15 -7.81 -20.10
N GLU A 295 -11.04 -7.23 -19.58
CA GLU A 295 -10.19 -6.24 -20.27
C GLU A 295 -8.72 -6.35 -19.81
N PRO A 296 -7.75 -5.99 -20.68
CA PRO A 296 -6.35 -5.92 -20.26
C PRO A 296 -6.21 -4.88 -19.14
N VAL A 297 -5.74 -5.33 -17.97
CA VAL A 297 -5.42 -4.45 -16.85
C VAL A 297 -4.41 -3.42 -17.35
N ALA A 298 -4.83 -2.17 -17.51
CA ALA A 298 -3.92 -1.07 -17.78
C ALA A 298 -2.87 -1.05 -16.68
N ALA A 299 -1.62 -0.80 -17.05
CA ALA A 299 -0.54 -0.64 -16.06
C ALA A 299 -1.02 0.29 -14.93
N PRO A 300 -0.66 0.01 -13.66
CA PRO A 300 -1.17 0.76 -12.53
C PRO A 300 -0.93 2.25 -12.76
N ARG A 301 -2.03 3.01 -12.77
CA ARG A 301 -1.93 4.47 -12.75
C ARG A 301 -1.45 4.82 -11.36
N SER A 302 -0.14 5.05 -11.24
CA SER A 302 0.48 5.52 -9.99
C SER A 302 -0.26 6.74 -9.46
N GLY A 303 -0.17 7.02 -8.15
CA GLY A 303 -0.68 8.27 -7.54
C GLY A 303 -0.23 9.54 -8.29
N LYS A 304 0.86 9.43 -9.08
CA LYS A 304 1.30 10.40 -10.09
C LYS A 304 0.19 10.82 -11.07
N MET A 305 -0.73 9.92 -11.45
CA MET A 305 -1.84 10.29 -12.34
C MET A 305 -2.94 11.08 -11.62
N ALA A 306 -3.17 10.83 -10.32
CA ALA A 306 -4.08 11.66 -9.54
C ALA A 306 -3.44 13.03 -9.28
N MET A 307 -2.19 13.07 -8.88
CA MET A 307 -1.41 14.30 -8.69
C MET A 307 -1.21 15.07 -10.01
N LEU A 308 -0.99 14.37 -11.16
CA LEU A 308 -0.97 14.97 -12.49
C LEU A 308 -2.37 15.46 -12.92
N ALA A 309 -3.46 14.80 -12.52
CA ALA A 309 -4.81 15.27 -12.80
C ALA A 309 -5.12 16.60 -12.08
N ASP A 310 -4.66 16.75 -10.83
CA ASP A 310 -4.73 18.01 -10.09
C ASP A 310 -3.82 19.08 -10.71
N LEU A 311 -2.60 18.71 -11.10
CA LEU A 311 -1.69 19.58 -11.85
C LEU A 311 -2.27 19.98 -13.22
N LEU A 312 -2.93 19.06 -13.92
CA LEU A 312 -3.62 19.34 -15.19
C LEU A 312 -4.83 20.25 -14.99
N GLY A 313 -5.53 20.13 -13.85
CA GLY A 313 -6.63 21.04 -13.46
C GLY A 313 -6.18 22.48 -13.30
N LEU A 314 -4.93 22.71 -12.93
CA LEU A 314 -4.32 24.02 -12.73
C LEU A 314 -3.61 24.58 -14.00
N LEU A 315 -3.48 23.75 -15.08
CA LEU A 315 -2.83 24.18 -16.33
C LEU A 315 -3.81 24.80 -17.32
N PRO A 316 -3.39 25.79 -18.13
CA PRO A 316 -4.17 26.29 -19.27
C PRO A 316 -4.50 25.16 -20.24
N ASP A 317 -5.72 25.17 -20.81
CA ASP A 317 -6.26 24.11 -21.67
C ASP A 317 -5.32 23.65 -22.79
N ARG A 318 -4.55 24.56 -23.39
CA ARG A 318 -3.57 24.25 -24.44
C ARG A 318 -2.42 23.36 -23.99
N LEU A 319 -2.01 23.42 -22.72
CA LEU A 319 -0.97 22.59 -22.17
C LEU A 319 -1.52 21.21 -21.77
N ARG A 320 -2.75 21.18 -21.31
CA ARG A 320 -3.49 19.94 -20.96
C ARG A 320 -3.61 19.00 -22.16
N ASP A 321 -3.99 19.56 -23.32
CA ASP A 321 -4.11 18.83 -24.61
C ASP A 321 -2.76 18.33 -25.17
N ALA A 322 -1.67 19.02 -24.86
CA ALA A 322 -0.32 18.61 -25.29
C ALA A 322 0.17 17.40 -24.49
N ILE A 323 -0.12 17.35 -23.18
CA ILE A 323 0.25 16.23 -22.30
C ILE A 323 -0.57 14.99 -22.62
N HIS A 324 -1.89 15.13 -22.89
CA HIS A 324 -2.72 14.01 -23.33
C HIS A 324 -2.28 13.40 -24.66
N ARG A 325 -1.76 14.23 -25.59
CA ARG A 325 -1.20 13.74 -26.86
C ARG A 325 0.17 13.07 -26.74
N ALA A 326 0.95 13.43 -25.72
CA ALA A 326 2.25 12.82 -25.47
C ALA A 326 2.14 11.47 -24.73
N SER A 327 1.10 11.29 -23.91
CA SER A 327 0.84 10.03 -23.16
C SER A 327 0.09 8.95 -23.98
N ALA A 328 -0.34 9.28 -25.20
CA ALA A 328 -1.01 8.36 -26.12
C ALA A 328 -0.07 7.77 -27.19
N ARG A 329 1.23 8.00 -27.10
CA ARG A 329 2.29 7.41 -27.92
C ARG A 329 3.23 6.55 -27.06
#